data_c16709fa23af532d92dcc58756d9ed83
#
_entry.id   c16709fa23af532d92dcc58756d9ed83
#
_cell.length_a   1.000
_cell.length_b   1.000
_cell.length_c   1.000
_cell.angle_alpha   90.00
_cell.angle_beta   90.00
_cell.angle_gamma   90.00
#
_symmetry.space_group_name_H-M   'P 1'
#
loop_
_entity.id
_entity.type
_entity.pdbx_description
1 polymer ?
#
loop_
_entity_poly.entity_id
_entity_poly.type
_entity_poly.pdbx_seq_one_letter_code
_entity_poly.pdbx_strand_id
1 'polypeptide(L)'
;MGLKSLLKTYLPSRCVDWLVQIRQRGISLFGYHRPGSLIVDYDGYWARKRASSMGSLSAFQLDRVRAIVEAMPPRVSVLDAGCGDGAILQYLIEHKAVDAHGVDISERAVAHCRAQGLDVWLADVTQPEVLNTLTEYDYIILSEVIEHVPAPEGLLDSLRGHVRQAFIVSVPNTGYIWHRLRLLLGRFPLQWLAHPGEHLRFWTHIDFLWWADWLGYRVRAAVPYQGVPLLKHLWPNLFASGIIYILEPGAG
;
A
#
# COMPACT_ATOMS: atom_id res chain seq x y z
N MET A 1 -5.28 -6.83 31.39
CA MET A 1 -6.54 -6.63 30.65
C MET A 1 -6.49 -5.21 30.03
N GLY A 2 -6.47 -5.09 28.72
CA GLY A 2 -6.29 -3.79 28.07
C GLY A 2 -7.58 -2.95 28.11
N LEU A 3 -7.44 -1.62 28.08
CA LEU A 3 -8.54 -0.64 28.08
C LEU A 3 -9.67 -0.97 27.08
N LYS A 4 -9.34 -1.55 25.91
CA LYS A 4 -10.30 -2.02 24.89
C LYS A 4 -11.24 -3.12 25.43
N SER A 5 -10.75 -4.03 26.26
CA SER A 5 -11.54 -5.14 26.83
C SER A 5 -12.53 -4.61 27.87
N LEU A 6 -12.10 -3.69 28.73
CA LEU A 6 -12.96 -3.03 29.72
C LEU A 6 -14.09 -2.20 29.06
N LEU A 7 -13.76 -1.40 28.04
CA LEU A 7 -14.75 -0.55 27.37
C LEU A 7 -15.81 -1.36 26.60
N LYS A 8 -15.48 -2.52 26.05
CA LYS A 8 -16.43 -3.41 25.36
C LYS A 8 -17.47 -4.02 26.30
N THR A 9 -17.19 -4.11 27.59
CA THR A 9 -18.11 -4.69 28.58
C THR A 9 -19.20 -3.71 29.00
N TYR A 10 -18.96 -2.40 28.90
CA TYR A 10 -19.87 -1.36 29.45
C TYR A 10 -20.43 -0.38 28.40
N LEU A 11 -19.94 -0.39 27.15
CA LEU A 11 -20.38 0.54 26.13
C LEU A 11 -20.83 -0.19 24.85
N PRO A 12 -21.86 0.34 24.13
CA PRO A 12 -22.24 -0.16 22.80
C PRO A 12 -21.04 -0.13 21.86
N SER A 13 -20.93 -1.12 20.99
CA SER A 13 -19.81 -1.28 20.04
C SER A 13 -19.48 -0.01 19.24
N ARG A 14 -20.51 0.73 18.81
CA ARG A 14 -20.36 2.01 18.10
C ARG A 14 -19.66 3.09 18.94
N CYS A 15 -19.90 3.12 20.26
CA CYS A 15 -19.22 4.06 21.16
C CYS A 15 -17.75 3.70 21.38
N VAL A 16 -17.45 2.39 21.48
CA VAL A 16 -16.07 1.90 21.58
C VAL A 16 -15.28 2.22 20.31
N ASP A 17 -15.88 1.98 19.15
CA ASP A 17 -15.25 2.28 17.87
C ASP A 17 -15.01 3.78 17.70
N TRP A 18 -15.94 4.62 18.10
CA TRP A 18 -15.80 6.08 18.11
C TRP A 18 -14.70 6.57 19.04
N LEU A 19 -14.61 6.03 20.27
CA LEU A 19 -13.52 6.36 21.23
C LEU A 19 -12.15 5.91 20.70
N VAL A 20 -12.09 4.72 20.08
CA VAL A 20 -10.86 4.24 19.43
C VAL A 20 -10.45 5.16 18.29
N GLN A 21 -11.40 5.62 17.48
CA GLN A 21 -11.14 6.57 16.40
C GLN A 21 -10.68 7.93 16.92
N ILE A 22 -11.29 8.48 17.99
CA ILE A 22 -10.85 9.74 18.62
C ILE A 22 -9.41 9.59 19.15
N ARG A 23 -9.13 8.48 19.86
CA ARG A 23 -7.78 8.21 20.35
C ARG A 23 -6.76 8.09 19.22
N GLN A 24 -7.10 7.39 18.16
CA GLN A 24 -6.23 7.26 16.97
C GLN A 24 -6.02 8.63 16.29
N ARG A 25 -7.06 9.45 16.19
CA ARG A 25 -6.96 10.83 15.69
C ARG A 25 -6.10 11.70 16.59
N GLY A 26 -6.24 11.57 17.92
CA GLY A 26 -5.40 12.26 18.88
C GLY A 26 -3.93 11.86 18.79
N ILE A 27 -3.64 10.56 18.63
CA ILE A 27 -2.29 10.06 18.37
C ILE A 27 -1.79 10.55 17.01
N SER A 28 -2.64 10.54 15.99
CA SER A 28 -2.32 11.04 14.66
C SER A 28 -1.97 12.54 14.67
N LEU A 29 -2.64 13.37 15.48
CA LEU A 29 -2.36 14.80 15.57
C LEU A 29 -1.17 15.14 16.49
N PHE A 30 -1.08 14.50 17.66
CA PHE A 30 -0.16 14.89 18.74
C PHE A 30 0.94 13.87 19.02
N GLY A 31 0.91 12.70 18.39
CA GLY A 31 1.96 11.69 18.54
C GLY A 31 3.32 12.18 18.01
N TYR A 32 4.40 11.57 18.51
CA TYR A 32 5.75 11.77 18.01
C TYR A 32 6.24 10.54 17.26
N HIS A 33 7.14 10.76 16.31
CA HIS A 33 7.90 9.70 15.70
C HIS A 33 8.77 9.01 16.75
N ARG A 34 8.79 7.69 16.72
CA ARG A 34 9.69 6.92 17.60
C ARG A 34 11.08 6.92 16.98
N PRO A 35 12.14 7.26 17.75
CA PRO A 35 13.51 7.04 17.29
C PRO A 35 13.74 5.56 17.04
N GLY A 36 14.45 5.20 15.99
CA GLY A 36 14.74 3.82 15.63
C GLY A 36 15.94 3.69 14.71
N SER A 37 16.23 2.49 14.23
CA SER A 37 17.29 2.22 13.25
C SER A 37 16.95 2.89 11.92
N LEU A 38 17.96 3.37 11.19
CA LEU A 38 17.84 3.89 9.83
C LEU A 38 17.76 2.78 8.78
N ILE A 39 18.07 1.54 9.16
CA ILE A 39 18.04 0.40 8.26
C ILE A 39 16.65 -0.23 8.33
N VAL A 40 15.99 -0.33 7.18
CA VAL A 40 14.72 -1.05 7.06
C VAL A 40 15.04 -2.54 6.96
N ASP A 41 14.81 -3.24 8.06
CA ASP A 41 14.88 -4.70 8.16
C ASP A 41 13.49 -5.26 7.88
N TYR A 42 13.24 -5.66 6.62
CA TYR A 42 11.92 -6.20 6.21
C TYR A 42 11.59 -7.54 6.89
N ASP A 43 12.55 -8.40 7.13
CA ASP A 43 12.31 -9.66 7.85
C ASP A 43 11.95 -9.39 9.31
N GLY A 44 12.66 -8.50 9.97
CA GLY A 44 12.30 -8.02 11.31
C GLY A 44 10.96 -7.28 11.35
N TYR A 45 10.61 -6.55 10.30
CA TYR A 45 9.29 -5.92 10.14
C TYR A 45 8.18 -6.97 10.14
N TRP A 46 8.29 -8.00 9.31
CA TRP A 46 7.32 -9.09 9.24
C TRP A 46 7.29 -9.92 10.52
N ALA A 47 8.45 -10.12 11.17
CA ALA A 47 8.51 -10.80 12.47
C ALA A 47 7.75 -10.05 13.57
N ARG A 48 7.89 -8.72 13.64
CA ARG A 48 7.27 -7.90 14.69
C ARG A 48 5.82 -7.54 14.41
N LYS A 49 5.51 -7.15 13.16
CA LYS A 49 4.19 -6.61 12.79
C LYS A 49 3.13 -7.68 12.62
N ARG A 50 3.53 -8.83 12.10
CA ARG A 50 2.60 -9.84 11.60
C ARG A 50 2.81 -11.25 12.16
N ALA A 51 3.62 -11.41 13.19
CA ALA A 51 3.88 -12.75 13.78
C ALA A 51 2.60 -13.53 14.09
N SER A 52 1.51 -12.85 14.44
CA SER A 52 0.23 -13.49 14.80
C SER A 52 -0.86 -13.38 13.71
N SER A 53 -0.61 -12.73 12.58
CA SER A 53 -1.64 -12.40 11.58
C SER A 53 -1.13 -12.34 10.13
N MET A 54 -0.04 -13.03 9.81
CA MET A 54 0.43 -13.15 8.42
C MET A 54 -0.66 -13.79 7.54
N GLY A 55 -0.83 -13.25 6.33
CA GLY A 55 -1.84 -13.69 5.37
C GLY A 55 -3.26 -13.20 5.69
N SER A 56 -3.50 -12.51 6.83
CA SER A 56 -4.82 -11.97 7.15
C SER A 56 -4.94 -10.49 6.81
N LEU A 57 -6.08 -10.11 6.21
CA LEU A 57 -6.38 -8.72 5.90
C LEU A 57 -7.07 -8.04 7.09
N SER A 58 -6.48 -6.97 7.60
CA SER A 58 -7.18 -6.05 8.50
C SER A 58 -8.28 -5.30 7.73
N ALA A 59 -9.28 -4.76 8.42
CA ALA A 59 -10.33 -3.94 7.79
C ALA A 59 -9.74 -2.77 6.97
N PHE A 60 -8.61 -2.22 7.43
CA PHE A 60 -7.84 -1.19 6.75
C PHE A 60 -7.27 -1.68 5.40
N GLN A 61 -6.69 -2.87 5.36
CA GLN A 61 -6.13 -3.47 4.15
C GLN A 61 -7.22 -3.95 3.20
N LEU A 62 -8.33 -4.47 3.74
CA LEU A 62 -9.42 -4.99 2.94
C LEU A 62 -10.07 -3.91 2.05
N ASP A 63 -10.19 -2.66 2.53
CA ASP A 63 -10.71 -1.54 1.72
C ASP A 63 -9.82 -1.29 0.49
N ARG A 64 -8.49 -1.33 0.66
CA ARG A 64 -7.51 -1.23 -0.42
C ARG A 64 -7.57 -2.43 -1.38
N VAL A 65 -7.55 -3.64 -0.83
CA VAL A 65 -7.53 -4.86 -1.65
C VAL A 65 -8.80 -4.98 -2.51
N ARG A 66 -9.97 -4.65 -1.98
CA ARG A 66 -11.21 -4.61 -2.77
C ARG A 66 -11.12 -3.65 -3.93
N ALA A 67 -10.59 -2.45 -3.71
CA ALA A 67 -10.41 -1.46 -4.77
C ALA A 67 -9.40 -1.93 -5.85
N ILE A 68 -8.33 -2.63 -5.46
CA ILE A 68 -7.39 -3.26 -6.39
C ILE A 68 -8.11 -4.33 -7.23
N VAL A 69 -8.87 -5.21 -6.59
CA VAL A 69 -9.62 -6.28 -7.26
C VAL A 69 -10.67 -5.73 -8.23
N GLU A 70 -11.37 -4.65 -7.87
CA GLU A 70 -12.35 -4.00 -8.74
C GLU A 70 -11.71 -3.33 -9.95
N ALA A 71 -10.44 -2.94 -9.85
CA ALA A 71 -9.71 -2.24 -10.91
C ALA A 71 -9.37 -3.10 -12.13
N MET A 72 -9.43 -4.43 -12.03
CA MET A 72 -9.07 -5.36 -13.09
C MET A 72 -10.19 -6.35 -13.42
N PRO A 73 -10.28 -6.85 -14.68
CA PRO A 73 -11.20 -7.92 -15.04
C PRO A 73 -10.72 -9.28 -14.49
N PRO A 74 -11.57 -10.32 -14.49
CA PRO A 74 -11.15 -11.69 -14.18
C PRO A 74 -10.30 -12.31 -15.29
N ARG A 75 -9.58 -13.38 -14.95
CA ARG A 75 -8.78 -14.21 -15.88
C ARG A 75 -7.65 -13.46 -16.58
N VAL A 76 -7.03 -12.55 -15.87
CA VAL A 76 -5.83 -11.83 -16.31
C VAL A 76 -4.60 -12.36 -15.59
N SER A 77 -3.42 -12.12 -16.15
CA SER A 77 -2.15 -12.38 -15.47
C SER A 77 -1.72 -11.17 -14.66
N VAL A 78 -1.26 -11.41 -13.42
CA VAL A 78 -0.95 -10.36 -12.44
C VAL A 78 0.39 -10.64 -11.78
N LEU A 79 1.25 -9.64 -11.71
CA LEU A 79 2.43 -9.62 -10.84
C LEU A 79 2.18 -8.66 -9.68
N ASP A 80 2.26 -9.14 -8.44
CA ASP A 80 2.30 -8.29 -7.24
C ASP A 80 3.77 -8.09 -6.83
N ALA A 81 4.32 -6.93 -7.20
CA ALA A 81 5.70 -6.58 -6.93
C ALA A 81 5.82 -5.89 -5.57
N GLY A 82 6.41 -6.58 -4.60
CA GLY A 82 6.37 -6.26 -3.18
C GLY A 82 5.14 -6.88 -2.51
N CYS A 83 4.88 -8.17 -2.79
CA CYS A 83 3.65 -8.86 -2.38
C CYS A 83 3.52 -9.10 -0.86
N GLY A 84 4.60 -8.91 -0.10
CA GLY A 84 4.61 -9.12 1.34
C GLY A 84 4.17 -10.54 1.74
N ASP A 85 3.22 -10.62 2.65
CA ASP A 85 2.67 -11.89 3.14
C ASP A 85 1.65 -12.56 2.18
N GLY A 86 1.52 -12.06 0.95
CA GLY A 86 0.67 -12.64 -0.09
C GLY A 86 -0.83 -12.42 0.08
N ALA A 87 -1.25 -11.61 1.06
CA ALA A 87 -2.67 -11.42 1.35
C ALA A 87 -3.46 -10.81 0.17
N ILE A 88 -2.82 -9.96 -0.66
CA ILE A 88 -3.43 -9.43 -1.89
C ILE A 88 -3.57 -10.54 -2.93
N LEU A 89 -2.50 -11.31 -3.17
CA LEU A 89 -2.48 -12.41 -4.12
C LEU A 89 -3.56 -13.44 -3.80
N GLN A 90 -3.63 -13.88 -2.56
CA GLN A 90 -4.64 -14.85 -2.12
C GLN A 90 -6.05 -14.32 -2.38
N TYR A 91 -6.31 -13.07 -2.02
CA TYR A 91 -7.62 -12.45 -2.24
C TYR A 91 -7.97 -12.34 -3.72
N LEU A 92 -7.00 -12.00 -4.59
CA LEU A 92 -7.18 -11.95 -6.04
C LEU A 92 -7.53 -13.32 -6.63
N ILE A 93 -6.80 -14.36 -6.26
CA ILE A 93 -7.02 -15.75 -6.71
C ILE A 93 -8.44 -16.20 -6.32
N GLU A 94 -8.84 -15.96 -5.06
CA GLU A 94 -10.14 -16.36 -4.54
C GLU A 94 -11.33 -15.63 -5.20
N HIS A 95 -11.16 -14.36 -5.59
CA HIS A 95 -12.28 -13.52 -6.03
C HIS A 95 -12.31 -13.20 -7.51
N LYS A 96 -11.22 -13.38 -8.25
CA LYS A 96 -11.13 -12.99 -9.67
C LYS A 96 -10.64 -14.11 -10.61
N ALA A 97 -10.24 -15.26 -10.10
CA ALA A 97 -9.67 -16.34 -10.90
C ALA A 97 -8.52 -15.84 -11.81
N VAL A 98 -7.62 -15.04 -11.26
CA VAL A 98 -6.44 -14.50 -11.97
C VAL A 98 -5.29 -15.50 -11.91
N ASP A 99 -4.39 -15.40 -12.88
CA ASP A 99 -3.07 -16.04 -12.84
C ASP A 99 -2.11 -15.07 -12.12
N ALA A 100 -1.88 -15.33 -10.83
CA ALA A 100 -1.23 -14.36 -9.92
C ALA A 100 0.12 -14.86 -9.42
N HIS A 101 1.11 -14.02 -9.61
CA HIS A 101 2.49 -14.23 -9.18
C HIS A 101 2.92 -13.10 -8.25
N GLY A 102 3.88 -13.40 -7.37
CA GLY A 102 4.42 -12.40 -6.45
C GLY A 102 5.92 -12.37 -6.38
N VAL A 103 6.48 -11.22 -6.06
CA VAL A 103 7.88 -11.04 -5.73
C VAL A 103 8.03 -10.18 -4.48
N ASP A 104 8.91 -10.58 -3.57
CA ASP A 104 9.23 -9.79 -2.37
C ASP A 104 10.69 -9.97 -1.98
N ILE A 105 11.26 -8.98 -1.33
CA ILE A 105 12.66 -8.99 -0.85
C ILE A 105 12.81 -9.72 0.49
N SER A 106 11.72 -9.94 1.23
CA SER A 106 11.74 -10.60 2.53
C SER A 106 11.67 -12.11 2.38
N GLU A 107 12.73 -12.81 2.84
CA GLU A 107 12.76 -14.27 2.90
C GLU A 107 11.59 -14.82 3.72
N ARG A 108 11.27 -14.16 4.85
CA ARG A 108 10.18 -14.55 5.73
C ARG A 108 8.81 -14.45 5.08
N ALA A 109 8.56 -13.36 4.36
CA ALA A 109 7.31 -13.16 3.63
C ALA A 109 7.15 -14.20 2.52
N VAL A 110 8.18 -14.40 1.71
CA VAL A 110 8.21 -15.40 0.63
C VAL A 110 8.02 -16.82 1.16
N ALA A 111 8.71 -17.19 2.25
CA ALA A 111 8.54 -18.51 2.86
C ALA A 111 7.11 -18.74 3.34
N HIS A 112 6.46 -17.72 3.92
CA HIS A 112 5.05 -17.78 4.30
C HIS A 112 4.15 -17.99 3.08
N CYS A 113 4.31 -17.20 2.01
CA CYS A 113 3.52 -17.31 0.78
C CYS A 113 3.62 -18.71 0.16
N ARG A 114 4.84 -19.24 0.03
CA ARG A 114 5.09 -20.59 -0.50
C ARG A 114 4.43 -21.69 0.36
N ALA A 115 4.44 -21.53 1.67
CA ALA A 115 3.75 -22.46 2.59
C ALA A 115 2.22 -22.43 2.42
N GLN A 116 1.65 -21.37 1.87
CA GLN A 116 0.23 -21.24 1.49
C GLN A 116 -0.05 -21.68 0.04
N GLY A 117 0.96 -22.17 -0.68
CA GLY A 117 0.81 -22.59 -2.07
C GLY A 117 0.75 -21.44 -3.09
N LEU A 118 1.16 -20.22 -2.70
CA LEU A 118 1.24 -19.08 -3.61
C LEU A 118 2.54 -19.13 -4.43
N ASP A 119 2.46 -18.77 -5.70
CA ASP A 119 3.62 -18.65 -6.59
C ASP A 119 4.34 -17.33 -6.35
N VAL A 120 5.33 -17.36 -5.49
CA VAL A 120 6.10 -16.18 -5.06
C VAL A 120 7.58 -16.51 -5.04
N TRP A 121 8.40 -15.57 -5.54
CA TRP A 121 9.86 -15.73 -5.47
C TRP A 121 10.54 -14.59 -4.70
N LEU A 122 11.69 -14.94 -4.11
CA LEU A 122 12.53 -14.02 -3.38
C LEU A 122 13.39 -13.23 -4.37
N ALA A 123 13.14 -11.94 -4.49
CA ALA A 123 13.96 -11.06 -5.29
C ALA A 123 13.71 -9.58 -4.94
N ASP A 124 14.70 -8.75 -5.21
CA ASP A 124 14.56 -7.30 -5.20
C ASP A 124 14.15 -6.81 -6.59
N VAL A 125 12.90 -6.40 -6.74
CA VAL A 125 12.33 -5.92 -8.01
C VAL A 125 13.00 -4.66 -8.55
N THR A 126 13.86 -4.01 -7.78
CA THR A 126 14.65 -2.85 -8.25
C THR A 126 15.94 -3.25 -8.96
N GLN A 127 16.31 -4.54 -8.91
CA GLN A 127 17.56 -5.03 -9.52
C GLN A 127 17.36 -5.40 -11.00
N PRO A 128 18.23 -4.92 -11.91
CA PRO A 128 18.10 -5.20 -13.34
C PRO A 128 18.08 -6.69 -13.70
N GLU A 129 18.83 -7.51 -12.93
CA GLU A 129 18.91 -8.95 -13.15
C GLU A 129 17.56 -9.64 -12.93
N VAL A 130 16.79 -9.16 -11.98
CA VAL A 130 15.42 -9.65 -11.69
C VAL A 130 14.47 -9.25 -12.79
N LEU A 131 14.52 -7.97 -13.20
CA LEU A 131 13.67 -7.43 -14.27
C LEU A 131 13.83 -8.21 -15.58
N ASN A 132 15.06 -8.57 -15.94
CA ASN A 132 15.36 -9.34 -17.15
C ASN A 132 14.76 -10.76 -17.15
N THR A 133 14.33 -11.29 -16.01
CA THR A 133 13.70 -12.61 -15.88
C THR A 133 12.19 -12.56 -15.91
N LEU A 134 11.59 -11.36 -15.78
CA LEU A 134 10.13 -11.19 -15.79
C LEU A 134 9.55 -11.46 -17.18
N THR A 135 8.42 -12.12 -17.20
CA THR A 135 7.56 -12.20 -18.37
C THR A 135 6.64 -10.99 -18.45
N GLU A 136 5.76 -10.94 -19.44
CA GLU A 136 4.73 -9.90 -19.51
C GLU A 136 3.48 -10.30 -18.72
N TYR A 137 2.91 -9.33 -18.00
CA TYR A 137 1.67 -9.46 -17.23
C TYR A 137 0.62 -8.49 -17.75
N ASP A 138 -0.65 -8.82 -17.59
CA ASP A 138 -1.73 -7.87 -17.91
C ASP A 138 -1.70 -6.70 -16.95
N TYR A 139 -1.49 -6.97 -15.65
CA TYR A 139 -1.37 -5.96 -14.61
C TYR A 139 -0.15 -6.20 -13.73
N ILE A 140 0.52 -5.11 -13.34
CA ILE A 140 1.54 -5.15 -12.29
C ILE A 140 1.04 -4.29 -11.13
N ILE A 141 0.98 -4.88 -9.94
CA ILE A 141 0.58 -4.21 -8.70
C ILE A 141 1.84 -3.75 -7.97
N LEU A 142 1.83 -2.49 -7.52
CA LEU A 142 2.85 -1.87 -6.65
C LEU A 142 2.09 -1.24 -5.47
N SER A 143 1.66 -2.08 -4.52
CA SER A 143 0.79 -1.67 -3.43
C SER A 143 1.58 -1.28 -2.19
N GLU A 144 1.72 0.02 -1.91
CA GLU A 144 2.56 0.56 -0.83
C GLU A 144 4.03 0.11 -1.00
N VAL A 145 4.59 0.31 -2.20
CA VAL A 145 5.94 -0.09 -2.56
C VAL A 145 6.78 1.10 -2.98
N ILE A 146 6.28 1.91 -3.91
CA ILE A 146 7.09 2.93 -4.58
C ILE A 146 7.55 4.05 -3.64
N GLU A 147 6.84 4.29 -2.54
CA GLU A 147 7.26 5.24 -1.51
C GLU A 147 8.50 4.78 -0.72
N HIS A 148 8.79 3.48 -0.76
CA HIS A 148 9.97 2.87 -0.14
C HIS A 148 11.17 2.80 -1.09
N VAL A 149 10.97 3.05 -2.38
CA VAL A 149 12.02 2.95 -3.41
C VAL A 149 12.70 4.30 -3.60
N PRO A 150 14.04 4.38 -3.57
CA PRO A 150 14.78 5.64 -3.78
C PRO A 150 14.52 6.27 -5.15
N ALA A 151 14.43 5.45 -6.20
CA ALA A 151 14.21 5.87 -7.59
C ALA A 151 12.99 5.17 -8.21
N PRO A 152 11.75 5.51 -7.79
CA PRO A 152 10.54 4.86 -8.28
C PRO A 152 10.30 5.12 -9.77
N GLU A 153 10.82 6.21 -10.31
CA GLU A 153 10.81 6.53 -11.74
C GLU A 153 11.52 5.44 -12.55
N GLY A 154 12.73 5.07 -12.11
CA GLY A 154 13.52 4.02 -12.75
C GLY A 154 12.85 2.64 -12.63
N LEU A 155 12.22 2.33 -11.50
CA LEU A 155 11.47 1.10 -11.32
C LEU A 155 10.29 1.00 -12.30
N LEU A 156 9.47 2.04 -12.40
CA LEU A 156 8.33 2.06 -13.33
C LEU A 156 8.77 2.00 -14.79
N ASP A 157 9.87 2.69 -15.14
CA ASP A 157 10.43 2.64 -16.49
C ASP A 157 10.92 1.23 -16.85
N SER A 158 11.64 0.58 -15.95
CA SER A 158 12.15 -0.77 -16.13
C SER A 158 11.01 -1.82 -16.22
N LEU A 159 9.92 -1.63 -15.50
CA LEU A 159 8.75 -2.51 -15.55
C LEU A 159 7.80 -2.20 -16.74
N ARG A 160 7.99 -1.09 -17.44
CA ARG A 160 7.10 -0.64 -18.53
C ARG A 160 6.93 -1.69 -19.63
N GLY A 161 8.02 -2.36 -20.01
CA GLY A 161 8.01 -3.42 -21.02
C GLY A 161 7.38 -4.73 -20.57
N HIS A 162 7.07 -4.88 -19.29
CA HIS A 162 6.49 -6.10 -18.72
C HIS A 162 4.99 -5.96 -18.37
N VAL A 163 4.38 -4.80 -18.60
CA VAL A 163 2.95 -4.57 -18.37
C VAL A 163 2.20 -4.35 -19.67
N ARG A 164 1.17 -5.17 -19.93
CA ARG A 164 0.35 -5.06 -21.14
C ARG A 164 -0.79 -4.05 -21.01
N GLN A 165 -1.42 -3.94 -19.85
CA GLN A 165 -2.60 -3.08 -19.68
C GLN A 165 -2.33 -1.91 -18.74
N ALA A 166 -2.03 -2.17 -17.46
CA ALA A 166 -1.82 -1.09 -16.51
C ALA A 166 -1.02 -1.52 -15.27
N PHE A 167 -0.35 -0.56 -14.67
CA PHE A 167 0.08 -0.64 -13.28
C PHE A 167 -1.08 -0.29 -12.35
N ILE A 168 -1.16 -0.97 -11.21
CA ILE A 168 -2.05 -0.61 -10.11
C ILE A 168 -1.17 -0.21 -8.93
N VAL A 169 -1.04 1.09 -8.71
CA VAL A 169 -0.12 1.67 -7.72
C VAL A 169 -0.91 2.24 -6.57
N SER A 170 -0.63 1.85 -5.33
CA SER A 170 -1.18 2.53 -4.17
C SER A 170 -0.09 3.25 -3.37
N VAL A 171 -0.40 4.45 -2.92
CA VAL A 171 0.49 5.25 -2.07
C VAL A 171 -0.27 6.03 -1.00
N PRO A 172 0.36 6.34 0.14
CA PRO A 172 -0.18 7.27 1.12
C PRO A 172 -0.29 8.68 0.55
N ASN A 173 -1.40 9.36 0.82
CA ASN A 173 -1.58 10.76 0.43
C ASN A 173 -1.08 11.72 1.50
N THR A 174 0.08 12.34 1.28
CA THR A 174 0.65 13.37 2.17
C THR A 174 -0.25 14.60 2.30
N GLY A 175 -1.10 14.86 1.30
CA GLY A 175 -2.08 15.95 1.28
C GLY A 175 -3.28 15.76 2.22
N TYR A 176 -3.40 14.62 2.92
CA TYR A 176 -4.52 14.32 3.80
C TYR A 176 -4.70 15.35 4.91
N ILE A 177 -5.94 15.67 5.25
CA ILE A 177 -6.27 16.77 6.19
C ILE A 177 -5.53 16.68 7.52
N TRP A 178 -5.38 15.48 8.11
CA TRP A 178 -4.68 15.33 9.37
C TRP A 178 -3.18 15.59 9.25
N HIS A 179 -2.57 15.32 8.11
CA HIS A 179 -1.17 15.64 7.83
C HIS A 179 -0.97 17.16 7.69
N ARG A 180 -1.91 17.84 7.02
CA ARG A 180 -1.89 19.31 6.90
C ARG A 180 -2.07 19.99 8.26
N LEU A 181 -2.98 19.50 9.09
CA LEU A 181 -3.16 20.02 10.45
C LEU A 181 -1.91 19.80 11.31
N ARG A 182 -1.22 18.66 11.17
CA ARG A 182 0.06 18.45 11.85
C ARG A 182 1.12 19.46 11.43
N LEU A 183 1.24 19.74 10.13
CA LEU A 183 2.17 20.74 9.61
C LEU A 183 1.84 22.14 10.14
N LEU A 184 0.57 22.51 10.19
CA LEU A 184 0.13 23.78 10.82
C LEU A 184 0.51 23.87 12.31
N LEU A 185 0.56 22.75 13.01
CA LEU A 185 1.01 22.65 14.40
C LEU A 185 2.55 22.49 14.54
N GLY A 186 3.32 22.71 13.45
CA GLY A 186 4.77 22.55 13.43
C GLY A 186 5.24 21.10 13.57
N ARG A 187 4.42 20.11 13.18
CA ARG A 187 4.71 18.69 13.31
C ARG A 187 4.68 17.98 11.95
N PHE A 188 5.67 17.14 11.70
CA PHE A 188 5.73 16.36 10.46
C PHE A 188 4.63 15.27 10.42
N PRO A 189 4.06 14.93 9.25
CA PRO A 189 3.08 13.85 9.09
C PRO A 189 3.57 12.49 9.62
N LEU A 190 2.64 11.69 10.19
CA LEU A 190 2.89 10.32 10.61
C LEU A 190 2.32 9.37 9.54
N GLN A 191 3.15 8.98 8.57
CA GLN A 191 2.77 8.13 7.44
C GLN A 191 3.37 6.73 7.51
N TRP A 192 4.24 6.48 8.47
CA TRP A 192 4.92 5.19 8.68
C TRP A 192 4.56 4.60 10.04
N LEU A 193 4.77 3.29 10.18
CA LEU A 193 4.40 2.57 11.39
C LEU A 193 5.56 2.32 12.34
N ALA A 194 6.73 2.00 11.83
CA ALA A 194 7.87 1.62 12.66
C ALA A 194 8.98 2.69 12.65
N HIS A 195 9.33 3.26 11.48
CA HIS A 195 10.49 4.13 11.35
C HIS A 195 10.29 5.24 10.30
N PRO A 196 10.78 6.49 10.56
CA PRO A 196 10.74 7.57 9.57
C PRO A 196 11.38 7.25 8.22
N GLY A 197 12.40 6.41 8.20
CA GLY A 197 13.10 5.99 6.99
C GLY A 197 12.37 4.93 6.15
N GLU A 198 11.18 4.48 6.55
CA GLU A 198 10.37 3.57 5.73
C GLU A 198 9.92 4.26 4.45
N HIS A 199 9.54 5.53 4.49
CA HIS A 199 9.10 6.27 3.33
C HIS A 199 10.18 7.25 2.88
N LEU A 200 10.65 7.08 1.66
CA LEU A 200 11.64 7.93 1.00
C LEU A 200 10.98 8.95 0.06
N ARG A 201 9.78 8.66 -0.40
CA ARG A 201 9.02 9.47 -1.36
C ARG A 201 7.65 9.83 -0.81
N PHE A 202 7.18 11.04 -1.12
CA PHE A 202 5.95 11.61 -0.60
C PHE A 202 5.19 12.30 -1.73
N TRP A 203 3.92 11.96 -1.90
CA TRP A 203 3.05 12.62 -2.87
C TRP A 203 1.76 13.10 -2.21
N THR A 204 1.28 14.27 -2.61
CA THR A 204 -0.14 14.58 -2.55
C THR A 204 -0.84 13.97 -3.77
N HIS A 205 -2.15 13.91 -3.77
CA HIS A 205 -2.89 13.44 -4.95
C HIS A 205 -2.54 14.24 -6.21
N ILE A 206 -2.44 15.56 -6.10
CA ILE A 206 -2.14 16.44 -7.24
C ILE A 206 -0.70 16.21 -7.73
N ASP A 207 0.26 16.09 -6.81
CA ASP A 207 1.66 15.85 -7.16
C ASP A 207 1.84 14.50 -7.84
N PHE A 208 1.10 13.46 -7.39
CA PHE A 208 1.15 12.14 -8.02
C PHE A 208 0.61 12.17 -9.45
N LEU A 209 -0.49 12.87 -9.70
CA LEU A 209 -1.05 13.01 -11.04
C LEU A 209 -0.07 13.69 -11.99
N TRP A 210 0.55 14.80 -11.55
CA TRP A 210 1.59 15.48 -12.30
C TRP A 210 2.81 14.59 -12.57
N TRP A 211 3.27 13.87 -11.54
CA TRP A 211 4.41 12.97 -11.62
C TRP A 211 4.16 11.79 -12.59
N ALA A 212 2.97 11.19 -12.56
CA ALA A 212 2.59 10.13 -13.47
C ALA A 212 2.53 10.61 -14.93
N ASP A 213 1.95 11.80 -15.17
CA ASP A 213 1.90 12.43 -16.49
C ASP A 213 3.30 12.76 -17.01
N TRP A 214 4.16 13.31 -16.16
CA TRP A 214 5.56 13.60 -16.49
C TRP A 214 6.35 12.35 -16.90
N LEU A 215 6.04 11.19 -16.31
CA LEU A 215 6.62 9.88 -16.69
C LEU A 215 5.98 9.29 -17.97
N GLY A 216 5.00 9.95 -18.56
CA GLY A 216 4.31 9.45 -19.75
C GLY A 216 3.29 8.35 -19.45
N TYR A 217 2.69 8.36 -18.26
CA TYR A 217 1.58 7.48 -17.91
C TYR A 217 0.25 8.23 -17.95
N ARG A 218 -0.76 7.60 -18.52
CA ARG A 218 -2.13 8.07 -18.42
C ARG A 218 -2.77 7.51 -17.14
N VAL A 219 -3.22 8.36 -16.24
CA VAL A 219 -3.99 7.93 -15.07
C VAL A 219 -5.43 7.65 -15.49
N ARG A 220 -5.79 6.37 -15.70
CA ARG A 220 -7.15 5.94 -16.05
C ARG A 220 -8.15 6.18 -14.92
N ALA A 221 -7.73 5.94 -13.69
CA ALA A 221 -8.55 6.16 -12.50
C ALA A 221 -7.68 6.41 -11.27
N ALA A 222 -8.23 7.16 -10.32
CA ALA A 222 -7.70 7.35 -8.98
C ALA A 222 -8.78 6.99 -7.96
N VAL A 223 -8.57 5.92 -7.19
CA VAL A 223 -9.56 5.36 -6.27
C VAL A 223 -9.12 5.59 -4.82
N PRO A 224 -9.78 6.48 -4.07
CA PRO A 224 -9.47 6.71 -2.67
C PRO A 224 -9.97 5.54 -1.81
N TYR A 225 -9.07 4.81 -1.14
CA TYR A 225 -9.46 3.65 -0.34
C TYR A 225 -9.64 3.96 1.15
N GLN A 226 -9.09 5.02 1.69
CA GLN A 226 -9.24 5.39 3.08
C GLN A 226 -9.36 6.90 3.25
N GLY A 227 -9.78 7.34 4.45
CA GLY A 227 -9.91 8.76 4.75
C GLY A 227 -11.23 9.10 5.42
N VAL A 228 -11.72 10.32 5.19
CA VAL A 228 -13.01 10.78 5.71
C VAL A 228 -14.12 10.22 4.82
N PRO A 229 -15.06 9.41 5.38
CA PRO A 229 -16.14 8.82 4.60
C PRO A 229 -16.88 9.88 3.77
N LEU A 230 -17.31 9.50 2.57
CA LEU A 230 -17.95 10.36 1.55
C LEU A 230 -17.04 11.46 1.01
N LEU A 231 -16.40 12.27 1.87
CA LEU A 231 -15.56 13.40 1.47
C LEU A 231 -14.31 12.94 0.71
N LYS A 232 -13.78 11.75 0.99
CA LYS A 232 -12.63 11.17 0.26
C LYS A 232 -12.90 11.03 -1.24
N HIS A 233 -14.17 10.84 -1.65
CA HIS A 233 -14.56 10.72 -3.05
C HIS A 233 -14.85 12.09 -3.70
N LEU A 234 -15.27 13.08 -2.90
CA LEU A 234 -15.56 14.43 -3.39
C LEU A 234 -14.28 15.27 -3.56
N TRP A 235 -13.35 15.12 -2.62
CA TRP A 235 -12.07 15.84 -2.64
C TRP A 235 -10.92 14.96 -2.15
N PRO A 236 -10.46 14.01 -3.00
CA PRO A 236 -9.42 13.02 -2.61
C PRO A 236 -8.15 13.66 -2.08
N ASN A 237 -7.68 14.74 -2.69
CA ASN A 237 -6.45 15.43 -2.29
C ASN A 237 -6.44 15.88 -0.82
N LEU A 238 -7.62 16.15 -0.23
CA LEU A 238 -7.74 16.60 1.16
C LEU A 238 -8.25 15.50 2.09
N PHE A 239 -9.16 14.66 1.62
CA PHE A 239 -9.90 13.77 2.50
C PHE A 239 -9.59 12.28 2.31
N ALA A 240 -8.81 11.89 1.31
CA ALA A 240 -8.27 10.54 1.20
C ALA A 240 -6.93 10.44 1.92
N SER A 241 -6.73 9.39 2.73
CA SER A 241 -5.43 9.10 3.35
C SER A 241 -4.54 8.20 2.52
N GLY A 242 -5.12 7.41 1.62
CA GLY A 242 -4.44 6.59 0.64
C GLY A 242 -5.24 6.53 -0.67
N ILE A 243 -4.55 6.43 -1.78
CA ILE A 243 -5.16 6.43 -3.12
C ILE A 243 -4.49 5.36 -3.97
N ILE A 244 -5.32 4.63 -4.73
CA ILE A 244 -4.88 3.69 -5.76
C ILE A 244 -4.98 4.42 -7.10
N TYR A 245 -3.93 4.31 -7.89
CA TYR A 245 -3.86 4.84 -9.25
C TYR A 245 -3.75 3.70 -10.24
N ILE A 246 -4.52 3.77 -11.31
CA ILE A 246 -4.44 2.85 -12.44
C ILE A 246 -3.71 3.58 -13.55
N LEU A 247 -2.45 3.20 -13.78
CA LEU A 247 -1.54 3.87 -14.71
C LEU A 247 -1.41 3.03 -15.99
N GLU A 248 -1.87 3.58 -17.09
CA GLU A 248 -1.67 2.97 -18.41
C GLU A 248 -0.42 3.59 -19.05
N PRO A 249 0.50 2.78 -19.60
CA PRO A 249 1.59 3.32 -20.40
C PRO A 249 1.03 4.19 -21.54
N GLY A 250 1.50 5.44 -21.65
CA GLY A 250 1.15 6.28 -22.78
C GLY A 250 1.64 5.65 -24.08
N ALA A 251 0.94 5.90 -25.18
CA ALA A 251 1.46 5.61 -26.52
C ALA A 251 2.74 6.40 -26.69
N GLY A 252 3.90 5.72 -26.78
CA GLY A 252 5.20 6.32 -26.99
C GLY A 252 5.28 7.05 -28.33
#